data_3566439c277c0c04db3ad2893a3097c9
#
_entry.id   3566439c277c0c04db3ad2893a3097c9
#
_cell.length_a   1.000
_cell.length_b   1.000
_cell.length_c   1.000
_cell.angle_alpha   90.00
_cell.angle_beta   90.00
_cell.angle_gamma   90.00
#
_symmetry.space_group_name_H-M   'P 1'
#
loop_
_entity.id
_entity.type
_entity.pdbx_description
1 polymer ?
#
loop_
_entity_poly.entity_id
_entity_poly.type
_entity_poly.pdbx_seq_one_letter_code
_entity_poly.pdbx_strand_id
1 'polypeptide(L)'
;MDRTLLIMPESGLQFDWQAIAANPYGKHEPSLSLVSYKALYTNRIAQARAQGLEPVLVSLPIMDENRYFAHITRGMTMQERKNVLYWLGGKTERLRNIHALYNLALFRLAAVQCIHIVDITSPMLSSTFYDELLSEDGITLSPAGEALVDAELGKIKAHEAA
;
A
#
# COMPACT_ATOMS: atom_id res chain seq x y z
N MET A 1 10.99 28.37 0.59
CA MET A 1 11.57 27.02 0.29
C MET A 1 10.64 25.99 0.86
N ASP A 2 10.11 25.13 0.01
CA ASP A 2 9.30 24.00 0.42
C ASP A 2 10.21 23.03 1.17
N ARG A 3 10.03 22.93 2.49
CA ARG A 3 10.81 22.04 3.36
C ARG A 3 10.17 20.68 3.56
N THR A 4 9.01 20.46 2.96
CA THR A 4 8.23 19.24 3.13
C THR A 4 8.75 18.14 2.22
N LEU A 5 8.96 16.95 2.78
CA LEU A 5 9.24 15.73 2.04
C LEU A 5 8.07 14.77 2.13
N LEU A 6 7.38 14.55 1.03
CA LEU A 6 6.34 13.52 0.92
C LEU A 6 6.98 12.14 0.82
N ILE A 7 6.64 11.26 1.74
CA ILE A 7 7.07 9.86 1.74
C ILE A 7 5.91 9.01 1.24
N MET A 8 6.05 8.48 0.02
CA MET A 8 5.07 7.60 -0.63
C MET A 8 5.45 6.14 -0.36
N PRO A 9 4.77 5.44 0.56
CA PRO A 9 5.11 4.07 0.89
C PRO A 9 4.72 3.10 -0.23
N GLU A 10 5.44 1.98 -0.29
CA GLU A 10 5.10 0.86 -1.15
C GLU A 10 4.13 -0.09 -0.45
N SER A 11 3.39 -0.89 -1.22
CA SER A 11 2.55 -1.94 -0.69
C SER A 11 3.39 -3.04 -0.02
N GLY A 12 2.89 -3.59 1.08
CA GLY A 12 3.48 -4.76 1.75
C GLY A 12 3.15 -6.11 1.12
N LEU A 13 2.43 -6.14 -0.01
CA LEU A 13 2.00 -7.38 -0.69
C LEU A 13 3.09 -7.97 -1.59
N GLN A 14 4.34 -7.93 -1.18
CA GLN A 14 5.47 -8.43 -1.94
C GLN A 14 5.86 -9.84 -1.48
N PHE A 15 5.09 -10.83 -1.94
CA PHE A 15 5.34 -12.25 -1.70
C PHE A 15 5.89 -12.94 -2.95
N ASP A 16 6.59 -14.04 -2.75
CA ASP A 16 6.93 -14.97 -3.83
C ASP A 16 5.72 -15.86 -4.14
N TRP A 17 4.85 -15.37 -5.02
CA TRP A 17 3.61 -16.08 -5.39
C TRP A 17 3.87 -17.40 -6.09
N GLN A 18 4.98 -17.53 -6.82
CA GLN A 18 5.37 -18.78 -7.46
C GLN A 18 5.77 -19.84 -6.43
N ALA A 19 6.50 -19.45 -5.39
CA ALA A 19 6.85 -20.34 -4.30
C ALA A 19 5.61 -20.81 -3.52
N ILE A 20 4.66 -19.91 -3.28
CA ILE A 20 3.38 -20.25 -2.64
C ILE A 20 2.57 -21.20 -3.51
N ALA A 21 2.50 -20.97 -4.83
CA ALA A 21 1.82 -21.82 -5.79
C ALA A 21 2.43 -23.23 -5.83
N ALA A 22 3.75 -23.34 -5.69
CA ALA A 22 4.46 -24.61 -5.66
C ALA A 22 4.25 -25.38 -4.35
N ASN A 23 4.19 -24.68 -3.21
CA ASN A 23 4.02 -25.32 -1.90
C ASN A 23 3.19 -24.42 -0.96
N PRO A 24 1.84 -24.54 -0.98
CA PRO A 24 0.98 -23.71 -0.14
C PRO A 24 1.00 -24.08 1.34
N TYR A 25 1.61 -25.21 1.70
CA TYR A 25 1.72 -25.68 3.07
C TYR A 25 2.98 -25.18 3.77
N GLY A 26 3.93 -24.62 3.00
CA GLY A 26 5.15 -24.04 3.53
C GLY A 26 4.91 -22.72 4.24
N LYS A 27 5.92 -22.30 4.99
CA LYS A 27 5.93 -20.97 5.59
C LYS A 27 6.41 -19.96 4.55
N HIS A 28 5.56 -18.98 4.23
CA HIS A 28 5.89 -17.92 3.29
C HIS A 28 5.77 -16.57 3.98
N GLU A 29 6.81 -15.77 3.85
CA GLU A 29 6.84 -14.42 4.42
C GLU A 29 7.01 -13.40 3.30
N PRO A 30 6.49 -12.16 3.48
CA PRO A 30 6.70 -11.10 2.50
C PRO A 30 8.17 -10.70 2.45
N SER A 31 8.61 -10.12 1.33
CA SER A 31 9.97 -9.57 1.18
C SER A 31 10.29 -8.55 2.27
N LEU A 32 9.29 -7.84 2.76
CA LEU A 32 9.40 -6.86 3.82
C LEU A 32 8.33 -7.16 4.87
N SER A 33 8.73 -7.76 6.00
CA SER A 33 7.83 -8.03 7.12
C SER A 33 7.24 -6.73 7.68
N LEU A 34 6.14 -6.81 8.41
CA LEU A 34 5.53 -5.62 9.01
C LEU A 34 6.50 -4.88 9.96
N VAL A 35 7.32 -5.62 10.70
CA VAL A 35 8.37 -5.05 11.57
C VAL A 35 9.44 -4.32 10.75
N SER A 36 9.93 -4.94 9.70
CA SER A 36 10.93 -4.33 8.80
C SER A 36 10.36 -3.15 8.02
N TYR A 37 9.09 -3.20 7.65
CA TYR A 37 8.38 -2.11 7.01
C TYR A 37 8.32 -0.86 7.90
N LYS A 38 7.95 -1.04 9.17
CA LYS A 38 7.96 0.06 10.14
C LYS A 38 9.36 0.63 10.34
N ALA A 39 10.38 -0.23 10.44
CA ALA A 39 11.77 0.19 10.59
C ALA A 39 12.26 0.98 9.38
N LEU A 40 11.92 0.55 8.17
CA LEU A 40 12.27 1.25 6.92
C LEU A 40 11.73 2.68 6.91
N TYR A 41 10.44 2.87 7.20
CA TYR A 41 9.84 4.20 7.16
C TYR A 41 10.21 5.06 8.37
N THR A 42 10.48 4.46 9.54
CA THR A 42 11.11 5.16 10.66
C THR A 42 12.46 5.76 10.26
N ASN A 43 13.29 4.99 9.56
CA ASN A 43 14.59 5.46 9.06
C ASN A 43 14.44 6.57 8.02
N ARG A 44 13.50 6.46 7.10
CA ARG A 44 13.25 7.53 6.09
C ARG A 44 12.81 8.83 6.75
N ILE A 45 11.98 8.76 7.78
CA ILE A 45 11.57 9.93 8.58
C ILE A 45 12.80 10.55 9.26
N ALA A 46 13.64 9.75 9.90
CA ALA A 46 14.85 10.23 10.56
C ALA A 46 15.82 10.87 9.57
N GLN A 47 16.01 10.29 8.39
CA GLN A 47 16.85 10.86 7.33
C GLN A 47 16.32 12.20 6.83
N ALA A 48 15.02 12.33 6.63
CA ALA A 48 14.39 13.61 6.24
C ALA A 48 14.68 14.70 7.29
N ARG A 49 14.46 14.39 8.56
CA ARG A 49 14.74 15.31 9.68
C ARG A 49 16.22 15.71 9.74
N ALA A 50 17.13 14.76 9.53
CA ALA A 50 18.57 15.03 9.52
C ALA A 50 18.99 15.97 8.38
N GLN A 51 18.22 16.02 7.29
CA GLN A 51 18.40 16.94 6.17
C GLN A 51 17.68 18.28 6.37
N GLY A 52 17.04 18.49 7.51
CA GLY A 52 16.26 19.70 7.80
C GLY A 52 14.92 19.75 7.06
N LEU A 53 14.45 18.62 6.54
CA LEU A 53 13.15 18.49 5.88
C LEU A 53 12.07 18.07 6.87
N GLU A 54 10.85 18.51 6.60
CA GLU A 54 9.66 18.08 7.34
C GLU A 54 9.06 16.84 6.65
N PRO A 55 9.14 15.65 7.26
CA PRO A 55 8.59 14.45 6.65
C PRO A 55 7.07 14.42 6.81
N VAL A 56 6.40 14.06 5.73
CA VAL A 56 4.95 13.80 5.69
C VAL A 56 4.74 12.44 5.06
N LEU A 57 4.10 11.53 5.77
CA LEU A 57 3.70 10.24 5.21
C LEU A 57 2.46 10.39 4.34
N VAL A 58 2.34 9.52 3.36
CA VAL A 58 1.11 9.34 2.57
C VAL A 58 0.60 7.94 2.83
N SER A 59 -0.70 7.79 3.08
CA SER A 59 -1.31 6.47 3.26
C SER A 59 -1.31 5.68 1.95
N LEU A 60 -1.54 4.36 2.03
CA LEU A 60 -1.60 3.51 0.84
C LEU A 60 -2.89 3.75 0.06
N PRO A 61 -2.84 3.65 -1.28
CA PRO A 61 -4.05 3.55 -2.08
C PRO A 61 -4.87 2.31 -1.70
N ILE A 62 -6.14 2.30 -2.08
CA ILE A 62 -6.97 1.10 -2.01
C ILE A 62 -6.44 0.03 -2.96
N MET A 63 -6.92 -1.20 -2.78
CA MET A 63 -6.69 -2.30 -3.73
C MET A 63 -7.99 -3.03 -4.04
N ASP A 64 -8.04 -3.67 -5.20
CA ASP A 64 -9.08 -4.63 -5.59
C ASP A 64 -8.48 -6.04 -5.49
N GLU A 65 -8.90 -6.80 -4.50
CA GLU A 65 -8.35 -8.11 -4.21
C GLU A 65 -8.59 -9.14 -5.32
N ASN A 66 -9.68 -9.03 -6.03
CA ASN A 66 -10.01 -9.98 -7.11
C ASN A 66 -9.16 -9.71 -8.36
N ARG A 67 -9.02 -8.45 -8.75
CA ARG A 67 -8.13 -8.06 -9.85
C ARG A 67 -6.67 -8.40 -9.52
N TYR A 68 -6.24 -8.10 -8.29
CA TYR A 68 -4.88 -8.39 -7.86
C TYR A 68 -4.61 -9.89 -7.82
N PHE A 69 -5.54 -10.70 -7.33
CA PHE A 69 -5.44 -12.16 -7.37
C PHE A 69 -5.30 -12.68 -8.81
N ALA A 70 -6.13 -12.18 -9.73
CA ALA A 70 -6.02 -12.52 -11.14
C ALA A 70 -4.65 -12.13 -11.72
N HIS A 71 -4.12 -10.99 -11.32
CA HIS A 71 -2.82 -10.49 -11.76
C HIS A 71 -1.67 -11.39 -11.28
N ILE A 72 -1.60 -11.69 -9.98
CA ILE A 72 -0.52 -12.50 -9.39
C ILE A 72 -0.56 -13.97 -9.80
N THR A 73 -1.73 -14.46 -10.22
CA THR A 73 -1.91 -15.84 -10.69
C THR A 73 -1.92 -15.97 -12.21
N ARG A 74 -1.62 -14.88 -12.94
CA ARG A 74 -1.55 -14.90 -14.41
C ARG A 74 -0.52 -15.92 -14.87
N GLY A 75 -0.90 -16.75 -15.84
CA GLY A 75 -0.04 -17.79 -16.38
C GLY A 75 0.12 -19.04 -15.51
N MET A 76 -0.47 -19.06 -14.32
CA MET A 76 -0.49 -20.24 -13.46
C MET A 76 -1.50 -21.27 -13.93
N THR A 77 -1.21 -22.54 -13.66
CA THR A 77 -2.17 -23.64 -13.83
C THR A 77 -3.35 -23.50 -12.87
N MET A 78 -4.42 -24.22 -13.12
CA MET A 78 -5.57 -24.25 -12.20
C MET A 78 -5.17 -24.73 -10.81
N GLN A 79 -4.28 -25.73 -10.72
CA GLN A 79 -3.81 -26.24 -9.43
C GLN A 79 -2.97 -25.21 -8.68
N GLU A 80 -2.09 -24.51 -9.37
CA GLU A 80 -1.27 -23.46 -8.78
C GLU A 80 -2.14 -22.30 -8.23
N ARG A 81 -3.17 -21.90 -8.97
CA ARG A 81 -4.15 -20.89 -8.50
C ARG A 81 -4.90 -21.35 -7.25
N LYS A 82 -5.32 -22.62 -7.22
CA LYS A 82 -5.95 -23.20 -6.04
C LYS A 82 -5.01 -23.23 -4.85
N ASN A 83 -3.72 -23.49 -5.08
CA ASN A 83 -2.71 -23.47 -4.04
C ASN A 83 -2.53 -22.09 -3.44
N VAL A 84 -2.45 -21.05 -4.28
CA VAL A 84 -2.39 -19.65 -3.79
C VAL A 84 -3.64 -19.30 -2.99
N LEU A 85 -4.82 -19.66 -3.50
CA LEU A 85 -6.08 -19.40 -2.81
C LEU A 85 -6.16 -20.14 -1.48
N TYR A 86 -5.69 -21.40 -1.44
CA TYR A 86 -5.61 -22.20 -0.21
C TYR A 86 -4.72 -21.50 0.84
N TRP A 87 -3.54 -21.03 0.44
CA TRP A 87 -2.64 -20.30 1.33
C TRP A 87 -3.28 -19.01 1.89
N LEU A 88 -4.13 -18.36 1.09
CA LEU A 88 -4.90 -17.19 1.51
C LEU A 88 -6.10 -17.54 2.41
N GLY A 89 -6.28 -18.80 2.78
CA GLY A 89 -7.42 -19.24 3.59
C GLY A 89 -8.72 -19.42 2.81
N GLY A 90 -8.64 -19.58 1.49
CA GLY A 90 -9.77 -19.79 0.59
C GLY A 90 -10.48 -18.52 0.14
N LYS A 91 -9.97 -17.34 0.50
CA LYS A 91 -10.63 -16.06 0.21
C LYS A 91 -9.62 -15.01 -0.27
N THR A 92 -9.96 -14.32 -1.35
CA THR A 92 -9.14 -13.23 -1.90
C THR A 92 -9.09 -12.01 -0.98
N GLU A 93 -10.10 -11.81 -0.13
CA GLU A 93 -10.14 -10.73 0.88
C GLU A 93 -8.93 -10.74 1.82
N ARG A 94 -8.25 -11.87 1.96
CA ARG A 94 -7.01 -11.95 2.73
C ARG A 94 -5.93 -11.00 2.20
N LEU A 95 -5.85 -10.82 0.89
CA LEU A 95 -4.95 -9.86 0.25
C LEU A 95 -5.24 -8.43 0.71
N ARG A 96 -6.53 -8.05 0.68
CA ARG A 96 -6.96 -6.73 1.16
C ARG A 96 -6.65 -6.55 2.64
N ASN A 97 -6.86 -7.56 3.46
CA ASN A 97 -6.59 -7.50 4.89
C ASN A 97 -5.09 -7.32 5.18
N ILE A 98 -4.22 -8.02 4.46
CA ILE A 98 -2.76 -7.84 4.57
C ILE A 98 -2.39 -6.40 4.20
N HIS A 99 -2.88 -5.91 3.08
CA HIS A 99 -2.66 -4.53 2.63
C HIS A 99 -3.12 -3.51 3.69
N ALA A 100 -4.29 -3.73 4.28
CA ALA A 100 -4.82 -2.87 5.34
C ALA A 100 -3.93 -2.86 6.59
N LEU A 101 -3.32 -3.98 6.97
CA LEU A 101 -2.38 -4.03 8.12
C LEU A 101 -1.16 -3.13 7.89
N TYR A 102 -0.60 -3.11 6.69
CA TYR A 102 0.51 -2.22 6.33
C TYR A 102 0.08 -0.76 6.35
N ASN A 103 -1.11 -0.46 5.84
CA ASN A 103 -1.64 0.90 5.87
C ASN A 103 -1.89 1.40 7.30
N LEU A 104 -2.47 0.58 8.16
CA LEU A 104 -2.65 0.90 9.58
C LEU A 104 -1.31 1.13 10.29
N ALA A 105 -0.28 0.37 9.92
CA ALA A 105 1.06 0.56 10.47
C ALA A 105 1.61 1.96 10.16
N LEU A 106 1.33 2.50 8.96
CA LEU A 106 1.74 3.85 8.59
C LEU A 106 1.04 4.92 9.44
N PHE A 107 -0.26 4.79 9.68
CA PHE A 107 -1.01 5.70 10.55
C PHE A 107 -0.48 5.68 11.98
N ARG A 108 -0.19 4.50 12.52
CA ARG A 108 0.41 4.35 13.85
C ARG A 108 1.81 4.94 13.92
N LEU A 109 2.61 4.73 12.88
CA LEU A 109 3.95 5.28 12.79
C LEU A 109 3.91 6.81 12.77
N ALA A 110 3.03 7.41 11.99
CA ALA A 110 2.84 8.85 11.93
C ALA A 110 2.50 9.42 13.33
N ALA A 111 1.59 8.77 14.05
CA ALA A 111 1.22 9.16 15.40
C ALA A 111 2.39 9.07 16.37
N VAL A 112 3.15 7.97 16.36
CA VAL A 112 4.32 7.75 17.23
C VAL A 112 5.42 8.77 16.94
N GLN A 113 5.66 9.05 15.66
CA GLN A 113 6.69 9.97 15.21
C GLN A 113 6.26 11.45 15.27
N CYS A 114 5.00 11.73 15.62
CA CYS A 114 4.42 13.07 15.63
C CYS A 114 4.61 13.79 14.29
N ILE A 115 4.33 13.11 13.19
CA ILE A 115 4.34 13.67 11.84
C ILE A 115 2.96 13.62 11.21
N HIS A 116 2.75 14.47 10.22
CA HIS A 116 1.52 14.45 9.44
C HIS A 116 1.46 13.23 8.52
N ILE A 117 0.26 12.70 8.34
CA ILE A 117 -0.04 11.70 7.31
C ILE A 117 -1.18 12.18 6.43
N VAL A 118 -0.98 12.15 5.13
CA VAL A 118 -2.03 12.44 4.14
C VAL A 118 -2.82 11.18 3.92
N ASP A 119 -4.08 11.19 4.31
CA ASP A 119 -4.98 10.07 4.10
C ASP A 119 -5.57 10.14 2.69
N ILE A 120 -4.94 9.41 1.75
CA ILE A 120 -5.50 9.21 0.41
C ILE A 120 -6.45 8.01 0.36
N THR A 121 -6.40 7.14 1.36
CA THR A 121 -7.19 5.92 1.42
C THR A 121 -8.68 6.22 1.60
N SER A 122 -9.01 7.08 2.56
CA SER A 122 -10.41 7.42 2.86
C SER A 122 -11.16 8.04 1.69
N PRO A 123 -10.64 9.06 0.98
CA PRO A 123 -11.34 9.60 -0.19
C PRO A 123 -11.48 8.57 -1.32
N MET A 124 -10.51 7.67 -1.50
CA MET A 124 -10.63 6.59 -2.49
C MET A 124 -11.73 5.59 -2.11
N LEU A 125 -11.80 5.17 -0.84
CA LEU A 125 -12.86 4.30 -0.34
C LEU A 125 -14.24 4.93 -0.41
N SER A 126 -14.33 6.24 -0.26
CA SER A 126 -15.59 6.99 -0.31
C SER A 126 -16.11 7.19 -1.73
N SER A 127 -15.29 6.97 -2.74
CA SER A 127 -15.69 7.13 -4.14
C SER A 127 -16.72 6.06 -4.52
N THR A 128 -17.81 6.49 -5.16
CA THR A 128 -18.84 5.58 -5.71
C THR A 128 -18.25 4.66 -6.79
N PHE A 129 -17.28 5.16 -7.53
CA PHE A 129 -16.60 4.42 -8.61
C PHE A 129 -15.16 4.09 -8.24
N TYR A 130 -14.95 3.61 -7.02
CA TYR A 130 -13.59 3.34 -6.50
C TYR A 130 -12.79 2.35 -7.37
N ASP A 131 -13.46 1.44 -8.04
CA ASP A 131 -12.86 0.47 -8.96
C ASP A 131 -12.26 1.12 -10.21
N GLU A 132 -12.76 2.28 -10.63
CA GLU A 132 -12.18 3.07 -11.73
C GLU A 132 -10.88 3.80 -11.34
N LEU A 133 -10.58 3.88 -10.04
CA LEU A 133 -9.35 4.50 -9.52
C LEU A 133 -8.12 3.59 -9.64
N LEU A 134 -8.32 2.33 -9.99
CA LEU A 134 -7.27 1.32 -10.11
C LEU A 134 -7.12 0.83 -11.54
N SER A 135 -5.89 0.45 -11.89
CA SER A 135 -5.57 -0.25 -13.13
C SER A 135 -6.06 -1.71 -13.08
N GLU A 136 -5.87 -2.43 -14.18
CA GLU A 136 -6.31 -3.84 -14.31
C GLU A 136 -5.66 -4.78 -13.29
N ASP A 137 -4.45 -4.44 -12.81
CA ASP A 137 -3.75 -5.24 -11.80
C ASP A 137 -4.36 -5.14 -10.39
N GLY A 138 -5.32 -4.24 -10.18
CA GLY A 138 -6.03 -4.06 -8.91
C GLY A 138 -5.22 -3.38 -7.79
N ILE A 139 -4.03 -2.87 -8.07
CA ILE A 139 -3.17 -2.24 -7.06
C ILE A 139 -2.52 -0.94 -7.55
N THR A 140 -2.20 -0.82 -8.82
CA THR A 140 -1.67 0.40 -9.43
C THR A 140 -2.78 1.39 -9.71
N LEU A 141 -2.53 2.68 -9.51
CA LEU A 141 -3.49 3.73 -9.80
C LEU A 141 -3.77 3.85 -11.30
N SER A 142 -5.04 4.05 -11.64
CA SER A 142 -5.45 4.54 -12.97
C SER A 142 -5.19 6.05 -13.09
N PRO A 143 -5.31 6.64 -14.28
CA PRO A 143 -5.24 8.10 -14.42
C PRO A 143 -6.25 8.85 -13.52
N ALA A 144 -7.44 8.30 -13.33
CA ALA A 144 -8.44 8.86 -12.41
C ALA A 144 -7.98 8.76 -10.94
N GLY A 145 -7.37 7.63 -10.57
CA GLY A 145 -6.77 7.44 -9.24
C GLY A 145 -5.61 8.40 -8.98
N GLU A 146 -4.73 8.58 -9.93
CA GLU A 146 -3.63 9.55 -9.85
C GLU A 146 -4.14 10.98 -9.67
N ALA A 147 -5.17 11.37 -10.42
CA ALA A 147 -5.79 12.69 -10.30
C ALA A 147 -6.38 12.92 -8.90
N LEU A 148 -7.03 11.92 -8.31
CA LEU A 148 -7.56 12.01 -6.94
C LEU A 148 -6.42 12.18 -5.93
N VAL A 149 -5.37 11.39 -6.05
CA VAL A 149 -4.19 11.47 -5.15
C VAL A 149 -3.52 12.84 -5.27
N ASP A 150 -3.31 13.34 -6.49
CA ASP A 150 -2.72 14.65 -6.72
C ASP A 150 -3.56 15.78 -6.10
N ALA A 151 -4.88 15.67 -6.17
CA ALA A 151 -5.78 16.64 -5.53
C ALA A 151 -5.66 16.61 -4.00
N GLU A 152 -5.55 15.44 -3.40
CA GLU A 152 -5.36 15.33 -1.94
C GLU A 152 -3.99 15.85 -1.50
N LEU A 153 -2.93 15.55 -2.25
CA LEU A 153 -1.58 16.07 -1.97
C LEU A 153 -1.50 17.58 -2.18
N GLY A 154 -2.26 18.12 -3.12
CA GLY A 154 -2.34 19.56 -3.38
C GLY A 154 -2.92 20.38 -2.21
N LYS A 155 -3.78 19.79 -1.41
CA LYS A 155 -4.36 20.43 -0.21
C LYS A 155 -3.29 20.79 0.84
N ILE A 156 -2.24 20.01 0.96
CA ILE A 156 -1.13 20.28 1.87
C ILE A 156 -0.35 21.50 1.43
N LYS A 157 0.01 21.57 0.15
CA LYS A 157 0.73 22.73 -0.41
C LYS A 157 -0.06 24.04 -0.24
N ALA A 158 -1.39 23.98 -0.32
CA ALA A 158 -2.24 25.14 -0.10
C ALA A 158 -2.27 25.59 1.39
N HIS A 159 -2.19 24.66 2.33
CA HIS A 159 -2.10 24.97 3.76
C HIS A 159 -0.75 25.58 4.16
N GLU A 160 0.33 25.17 3.52
CA GLU A 160 1.67 25.72 3.75
C GLU A 160 1.81 27.14 3.19
N ALA A 161 1.06 27.49 2.15
CA ALA A 161 1.06 28.80 1.54
C ALA A 161 0.18 29.87 2.25
N ALA A 162 -0.66 29.43 3.14
CA ALA A 162 -1.54 30.30 3.94
C ALA A 162 -0.94 30.66 5.30
#